data_777af0352b7e243080c34dd002a23de6
#
_entry.id   777af0352b7e243080c34dd002a23de6
#
_cell.length_a   1.000
_cell.length_b   1.000
_cell.length_c   1.000
_cell.angle_alpha   90.00
_cell.angle_beta   90.00
_cell.angle_gamma   90.00
#
_symmetry.space_group_name_H-M   'P 1'
#
loop_
_entity.id
_entity.type
_entity.pdbx_description
1 polymer ?
#
loop_
_entity_poly.entity_id
_entity_poly.type
_entity_poly.pdbx_seq_one_letter_code
_entity_poly.pdbx_strand_id
1 'polypeptide(L)'
;MEHEGLEALATAHHADDQAETLLARLSRGSGVAGLAGVRARGVVPGSRLPLIRPLLGWRRSELADVIAAAGLTPVQDPSNGDDRFDRARIRKALVGADWLDVPALALSAGHLADADAALEWAAQCEWSECVAKGPMGLTYRPKAPRAVALRVLARIVTELDGEPPRGSAVARLFDSLLARQPA
;
A
#
# COMPACT_ATOMS: atom_id res chain seq x y z
N MET A 1 -15.72 -18.01 5.15
CA MET A 1 -15.66 -17.67 3.69
C MET A 1 -15.13 -18.83 2.85
N GLU A 2 -14.04 -19.48 3.23
CA GLU A 2 -13.56 -20.70 2.49
C GLU A 2 -14.57 -21.87 2.55
N HIS A 3 -15.37 -21.97 3.60
CA HIS A 3 -16.42 -22.98 3.74
C HIS A 3 -17.69 -22.75 2.89
N GLU A 4 -17.82 -21.56 2.28
CA GLU A 4 -19.01 -21.18 1.50
C GLU A 4 -18.75 -21.21 -0.02
N GLY A 5 -17.58 -21.69 -0.45
CA GLY A 5 -17.21 -21.78 -1.87
C GLY A 5 -17.02 -20.43 -2.56
N LEU A 6 -16.71 -19.38 -1.80
CA LEU A 6 -16.46 -18.05 -2.36
C LEU A 6 -15.07 -17.99 -2.99
N GLU A 7 -15.00 -17.48 -4.22
CA GLU A 7 -13.75 -17.38 -4.99
C GLU A 7 -12.97 -16.08 -4.75
N ALA A 8 -13.61 -15.03 -4.30
CA ALA A 8 -13.01 -13.72 -4.01
C ALA A 8 -13.83 -12.91 -3.03
N LEU A 9 -13.19 -11.94 -2.35
CA LEU A 9 -13.83 -10.89 -1.58
C LEU A 9 -13.76 -9.58 -2.38
N ALA A 10 -14.91 -8.96 -2.65
CA ALA A 10 -14.96 -7.62 -3.22
C ALA A 10 -15.18 -6.58 -2.12
N THR A 11 -14.49 -5.43 -2.21
CA THR A 11 -14.72 -4.29 -1.31
C THR A 11 -15.01 -3.03 -2.13
N ALA A 12 -15.83 -2.13 -1.57
CA ALA A 12 -16.33 -0.93 -2.23
C ALA A 12 -15.41 0.30 -2.11
N HIS A 13 -14.10 0.10 -2.02
CA HIS A 13 -13.16 1.22 -2.06
C HIS A 13 -13.25 1.93 -3.42
N HIS A 14 -13.24 3.26 -3.41
CA HIS A 14 -13.40 4.13 -4.58
C HIS A 14 -12.28 5.19 -4.67
N ALA A 15 -12.30 6.05 -5.69
CA ALA A 15 -11.25 7.04 -5.94
C ALA A 15 -11.06 8.02 -4.79
N ASP A 16 -12.13 8.42 -4.11
CA ASP A 16 -12.03 9.32 -2.95
C ASP A 16 -11.31 8.62 -1.78
N ASP A 17 -11.50 7.31 -1.57
CA ASP A 17 -10.71 6.54 -0.57
C ASP A 17 -9.23 6.48 -0.92
N GLN A 18 -8.89 6.43 -2.22
CA GLN A 18 -7.50 6.51 -2.68
C GLN A 18 -6.87 7.84 -2.33
N ALA A 19 -7.56 8.96 -2.62
CA ALA A 19 -7.10 10.31 -2.30
C ALA A 19 -6.92 10.50 -0.78
N GLU A 20 -7.92 10.09 0.01
CA GLU A 20 -7.86 10.11 1.47
C GLU A 20 -6.64 9.31 2.00
N THR A 21 -6.43 8.12 1.45
CA THR A 21 -5.33 7.23 1.84
C THR A 21 -3.96 7.80 1.47
N LEU A 22 -3.83 8.35 0.25
CA LEU A 22 -2.61 8.99 -0.23
C LEU A 22 -2.22 10.15 0.69
N LEU A 23 -3.15 11.06 0.97
CA LEU A 23 -2.91 12.23 1.83
C LEU A 23 -2.58 11.83 3.28
N ALA A 24 -3.31 10.85 3.84
CA ALA A 24 -3.03 10.35 5.18
C ALA A 24 -1.63 9.73 5.29
N ARG A 25 -1.15 9.07 4.26
CA ARG A 25 0.16 8.44 4.24
C ARG A 25 1.27 9.43 3.91
N LEU A 26 0.99 10.42 3.05
CA LEU A 26 1.90 11.51 2.74
C LEU A 26 2.22 12.33 4.00
N SER A 27 1.20 12.66 4.79
CA SER A 27 1.38 13.42 6.05
C SER A 27 2.21 12.68 7.12
N ARG A 28 2.37 11.35 6.96
CA ARG A 28 3.19 10.50 7.84
C ARG A 28 4.57 10.16 7.26
N GLY A 29 4.95 10.76 6.13
CA GLY A 29 6.23 10.50 5.48
C GLY A 29 6.36 9.09 4.90
N SER A 30 5.26 8.49 4.42
CA SER A 30 5.30 7.16 3.82
C SER A 30 6.10 7.14 2.53
N GLY A 31 6.84 6.05 2.30
CA GLY A 31 7.53 5.79 1.03
C GLY A 31 6.58 5.31 -0.08
N VAL A 32 7.17 4.98 -1.25
CA VAL A 32 6.44 4.59 -2.48
C VAL A 32 5.37 3.54 -2.22
N ALA A 33 5.70 2.43 -1.56
CA ALA A 33 4.76 1.35 -1.25
C ALA A 33 3.55 1.82 -0.43
N GLY A 34 3.77 2.74 0.51
CA GLY A 34 2.70 3.36 1.28
C GLY A 34 1.85 4.31 0.45
N LEU A 35 2.47 5.21 -0.31
CA LEU A 35 1.79 6.22 -1.11
C LEU A 35 1.00 5.62 -2.30
N ALA A 36 1.36 4.44 -2.75
CA ALA A 36 0.64 3.70 -3.78
C ALA A 36 -0.82 3.33 -3.40
N GLY A 37 -1.29 3.77 -2.24
CA GLY A 37 -2.70 3.66 -1.84
C GLY A 37 -3.18 2.22 -1.63
N VAL A 38 -4.43 2.00 -1.96
CA VAL A 38 -5.09 0.70 -1.92
C VAL A 38 -4.95 0.02 -3.27
N ARG A 39 -4.49 -1.23 -3.31
CA ARG A 39 -4.33 -1.96 -4.58
C ARG A 39 -5.67 -2.45 -5.12
N ALA A 40 -5.85 -2.43 -6.45
CA ALA A 40 -7.06 -2.95 -7.10
C ALA A 40 -7.25 -4.45 -6.82
N ARG A 41 -6.13 -5.18 -6.72
CA ARG A 41 -6.10 -6.61 -6.40
C ARG A 41 -5.14 -6.87 -5.26
N GLY A 42 -5.42 -7.89 -4.46
CA GLY A 42 -4.60 -8.33 -3.35
C GLY A 42 -5.08 -9.67 -2.82
N VAL A 43 -4.71 -9.97 -1.59
CA VAL A 43 -5.15 -11.17 -0.86
C VAL A 43 -5.73 -10.71 0.47
N VAL A 44 -6.77 -11.38 0.93
CA VAL A 44 -7.36 -11.13 2.25
C VAL A 44 -6.33 -11.50 3.32
N PRO A 45 -6.01 -10.61 4.27
CA PRO A 45 -5.04 -10.91 5.32
C PRO A 45 -5.35 -12.21 6.06
N GLY A 46 -4.33 -13.06 6.23
CA GLY A 46 -4.46 -14.35 6.91
C GLY A 46 -5.15 -15.45 6.08
N SER A 47 -5.39 -15.24 4.79
CA SER A 47 -5.99 -16.24 3.90
C SER A 47 -5.30 -16.28 2.53
N ARG A 48 -5.76 -17.19 1.65
CA ARG A 48 -5.38 -17.22 0.22
C ARG A 48 -6.46 -16.62 -0.68
N LEU A 49 -7.55 -16.12 -0.10
CA LEU A 49 -8.70 -15.63 -0.85
C LEU A 49 -8.34 -14.33 -1.58
N PRO A 50 -8.56 -14.23 -2.90
CA PRO A 50 -8.38 -13.00 -3.64
C PRO A 50 -9.24 -11.86 -3.09
N LEU A 51 -8.66 -10.68 -2.98
CA LEU A 51 -9.34 -9.45 -2.62
C LEU A 51 -9.35 -8.51 -3.84
N ILE A 52 -10.53 -8.11 -4.27
CA ILE A 52 -10.71 -7.22 -5.43
C ILE A 52 -11.41 -5.92 -5.03
N ARG A 53 -11.10 -4.83 -5.73
CA ARG A 53 -11.68 -3.49 -5.51
C ARG A 53 -12.09 -2.90 -6.85
N PRO A 54 -13.24 -3.31 -7.39
CA PRO A 54 -13.66 -2.95 -8.75
C PRO A 54 -14.03 -1.48 -8.90
N LEU A 55 -14.29 -0.76 -7.80
CA LEU A 55 -14.78 0.62 -7.82
C LEU A 55 -13.68 1.68 -7.64
N LEU A 56 -12.38 1.30 -7.65
CA LEU A 56 -11.28 2.25 -7.41
C LEU A 56 -11.20 3.39 -8.42
N GLY A 57 -11.72 3.23 -9.63
CA GLY A 57 -11.78 4.28 -10.64
C GLY A 57 -13.03 5.18 -10.56
N TRP A 58 -13.98 4.87 -9.67
CA TRP A 58 -15.23 5.60 -9.54
C TRP A 58 -15.14 6.65 -8.44
N ARG A 59 -15.79 7.80 -8.68
CA ARG A 59 -15.98 8.82 -7.65
C ARG A 59 -17.16 8.43 -6.75
N ARG A 60 -17.09 8.86 -5.50
CA ARG A 60 -18.20 8.69 -4.54
C ARG A 60 -19.51 9.32 -5.06
N SER A 61 -19.44 10.48 -5.72
CA SER A 61 -20.61 11.13 -6.34
C SER A 61 -21.23 10.26 -7.43
N GLU A 62 -20.43 9.71 -8.34
CA GLU A 62 -20.93 8.83 -9.42
C GLU A 62 -21.62 7.58 -8.86
N LEU A 63 -21.06 6.99 -7.80
CA LEU A 63 -21.69 5.86 -7.10
C LEU A 63 -23.00 6.27 -6.42
N ALA A 64 -23.10 7.48 -5.87
CA ALA A 64 -24.33 8.00 -5.30
C ALA A 64 -25.42 8.18 -6.37
N ASP A 65 -25.06 8.65 -7.57
CA ASP A 65 -25.98 8.80 -8.70
C ASP A 65 -26.50 7.42 -9.17
N VAL A 66 -25.62 6.40 -9.24
CA VAL A 66 -26.04 5.01 -9.57
C VAL A 66 -27.03 4.46 -8.53
N ILE A 67 -26.78 4.67 -7.25
CA ILE A 67 -27.65 4.22 -6.15
C ILE A 67 -29.00 4.94 -6.22
N ALA A 68 -28.99 6.25 -6.48
CA ALA A 68 -30.21 7.05 -6.63
C ALA A 68 -31.05 6.61 -7.85
N ALA A 69 -30.38 6.36 -8.99
CA ALA A 69 -31.04 5.85 -10.20
C ALA A 69 -31.65 4.46 -9.99
N ALA A 70 -31.07 3.64 -9.13
CA ALA A 70 -31.62 2.33 -8.75
C ALA A 70 -32.75 2.40 -7.71
N GLY A 71 -33.11 3.59 -7.23
CA GLY A 71 -34.16 3.78 -6.21
C GLY A 71 -33.77 3.25 -4.81
N LEU A 72 -32.47 3.09 -4.57
CA LEU A 72 -31.95 2.57 -3.31
C LEU A 72 -31.62 3.72 -2.34
N THR A 73 -31.86 3.51 -1.05
CA THR A 73 -31.48 4.46 -0.01
C THR A 73 -30.24 3.93 0.72
N PRO A 74 -29.08 4.63 0.65
CA PRO A 74 -27.88 4.18 1.33
C PRO A 74 -28.03 4.35 2.85
N VAL A 75 -27.53 3.36 3.60
CA VAL A 75 -27.43 3.46 5.06
C VAL A 75 -26.31 4.45 5.40
N GLN A 76 -26.63 5.41 6.25
CA GLN A 76 -25.65 6.36 6.78
C GLN A 76 -25.08 5.83 8.10
N ASP A 77 -23.78 5.47 8.08
CA ASP A 77 -23.06 5.11 9.29
C ASP A 77 -22.60 6.40 10.01
N PRO A 78 -23.04 6.65 11.26
CA PRO A 78 -22.66 7.83 12.03
C PRO A 78 -21.15 7.98 12.22
N SER A 79 -20.38 6.88 12.22
CA SER A 79 -18.92 6.89 12.36
C SER A 79 -18.20 7.56 11.20
N ASN A 80 -18.85 7.69 10.03
CA ASN A 80 -18.29 8.35 8.87
C ASN A 80 -18.06 9.88 9.05
N GLY A 81 -18.73 10.48 10.01
CA GLY A 81 -18.60 11.90 10.35
C GLY A 81 -17.70 12.20 11.57
N ASP A 82 -17.17 11.19 12.22
CA ASP A 82 -16.44 11.34 13.48
C ASP A 82 -15.00 11.81 13.27
N ASP A 83 -14.71 13.06 13.69
CA ASP A 83 -13.40 13.72 13.57
C ASP A 83 -12.28 13.09 14.39
N ARG A 84 -12.58 12.12 15.25
CA ARG A 84 -11.55 11.32 15.92
C ARG A 84 -10.76 10.46 14.93
N PHE A 85 -11.30 10.22 13.74
CA PHE A 85 -10.63 9.45 12.70
C PHE A 85 -9.96 10.38 11.67
N ASP A 86 -8.68 10.14 11.39
CA ASP A 86 -7.90 10.89 10.41
C ASP A 86 -8.59 10.99 9.04
N ARG A 87 -9.28 9.93 8.61
CA ARG A 87 -10.01 9.91 7.33
C ARG A 87 -11.15 10.91 7.28
N ALA A 88 -11.94 11.06 8.37
CA ALA A 88 -13.02 12.03 8.41
C ALA A 88 -12.48 13.46 8.31
N ARG A 89 -11.37 13.76 9.00
CA ARG A 89 -10.69 15.07 8.93
C ARG A 89 -10.15 15.36 7.52
N ILE A 90 -9.50 14.38 6.88
CA ILE A 90 -8.97 14.53 5.52
C ILE A 90 -10.12 14.74 4.52
N ARG A 91 -11.21 13.99 4.65
CA ARG A 91 -12.40 14.13 3.81
C ARG A 91 -12.99 15.54 3.91
N LYS A 92 -13.12 16.10 5.12
CA LYS A 92 -13.59 17.48 5.33
C LYS A 92 -12.62 18.50 4.73
N ALA A 93 -11.31 18.28 4.88
CA ALA A 93 -10.29 19.15 4.30
C ALA A 93 -10.32 19.11 2.76
N LEU A 94 -10.55 17.96 2.15
CA LEU A 94 -10.67 17.82 0.70
C LEU A 94 -11.89 18.57 0.14
N VAL A 95 -13.02 18.58 0.85
CA VAL A 95 -14.21 19.34 0.43
C VAL A 95 -13.94 20.85 0.36
N GLY A 96 -13.08 21.38 1.24
CA GLY A 96 -12.69 22.78 1.27
C GLY A 96 -11.47 23.15 0.42
N ALA A 97 -10.85 22.19 -0.25
CA ALA A 97 -9.61 22.36 -1.01
C ALA A 97 -9.90 22.25 -2.53
N ASP A 98 -10.46 23.29 -3.12
CA ASP A 98 -10.81 23.38 -4.54
C ASP A 98 -9.63 23.25 -5.50
N TRP A 99 -8.40 23.47 -5.01
CA TRP A 99 -7.14 23.29 -5.73
C TRP A 99 -6.65 21.81 -5.76
N LEU A 100 -7.28 20.91 -4.99
CA LEU A 100 -6.96 19.47 -4.97
C LEU A 100 -7.97 18.70 -5.81
N ASP A 101 -7.51 18.15 -6.93
CA ASP A 101 -8.33 17.25 -7.76
C ASP A 101 -8.24 15.81 -7.27
N VAL A 102 -9.36 15.26 -6.77
CA VAL A 102 -9.44 13.89 -6.26
C VAL A 102 -9.10 12.83 -7.32
N PRO A 103 -9.61 12.92 -8.57
CA PRO A 103 -9.15 12.05 -9.65
C PRO A 103 -7.64 12.08 -9.87
N ALA A 104 -7.02 13.24 -9.88
CA ALA A 104 -5.57 13.37 -10.04
C ALA A 104 -4.78 12.75 -8.87
N LEU A 105 -5.28 12.89 -7.64
CA LEU A 105 -4.69 12.21 -6.47
C LEU A 105 -4.79 10.68 -6.59
N ALA A 106 -5.94 10.16 -7.00
CA ALA A 106 -6.13 8.73 -7.22
C ALA A 106 -5.24 8.19 -8.35
N LEU A 107 -5.10 8.94 -9.44
CA LEU A 107 -4.20 8.62 -10.54
C LEU A 107 -2.74 8.61 -10.08
N SER A 108 -2.32 9.58 -9.27
CA SER A 108 -0.98 9.63 -8.69
C SER A 108 -0.69 8.42 -7.82
N ALA A 109 -1.65 7.95 -7.02
CA ALA A 109 -1.53 6.71 -6.27
C ALA A 109 -1.36 5.49 -7.20
N GLY A 110 -2.02 5.48 -8.36
CA GLY A 110 -1.84 4.48 -9.41
C GLY A 110 -0.43 4.45 -9.96
N HIS A 111 0.11 5.60 -10.37
CA HIS A 111 1.51 5.71 -10.85
C HIS A 111 2.52 5.26 -9.78
N LEU A 112 2.27 5.59 -8.52
CA LEU A 112 3.10 5.09 -7.41
C LEU A 112 2.98 3.58 -7.22
N ALA A 113 1.81 2.99 -7.54
CA ALA A 113 1.64 1.55 -7.53
C ALA A 113 2.46 0.86 -8.61
N ASP A 114 2.52 1.43 -9.81
CA ASP A 114 3.36 0.92 -10.90
C ASP A 114 4.86 1.04 -10.56
N ALA A 115 5.27 2.17 -10.00
CA ALA A 115 6.63 2.36 -9.53
C ALA A 115 7.01 1.36 -8.40
N ASP A 116 6.08 1.08 -7.50
CA ASP A 116 6.27 0.09 -6.43
C ASP A 116 6.44 -1.33 -7.00
N ALA A 117 5.64 -1.69 -8.01
CA ALA A 117 5.77 -2.98 -8.70
C ALA A 117 7.13 -3.11 -9.42
N ALA A 118 7.61 -2.05 -10.06
CA ALA A 118 8.92 -2.02 -10.70
C ALA A 118 10.06 -2.18 -9.69
N LEU A 119 9.97 -1.52 -8.53
CA LEU A 119 10.93 -1.69 -7.44
C LEU A 119 10.91 -3.10 -6.85
N GLU A 120 9.74 -3.71 -6.76
CA GLU A 120 9.62 -5.10 -6.28
C GLU A 120 10.23 -6.09 -7.26
N TRP A 121 9.99 -5.88 -8.57
CA TRP A 121 10.65 -6.66 -9.62
C TRP A 121 12.17 -6.53 -9.56
N ALA A 122 12.69 -5.31 -9.42
CA ALA A 122 14.12 -5.07 -9.27
C ALA A 122 14.70 -5.73 -8.01
N ALA A 123 13.95 -5.71 -6.90
CA ALA A 123 14.36 -6.38 -5.66
C ALA A 123 14.39 -7.91 -5.82
N GLN A 124 13.49 -8.49 -6.61
CA GLN A 124 13.50 -9.91 -6.93
C GLN A 124 14.73 -10.29 -7.78
N CYS A 125 15.10 -9.46 -8.77
CA CYS A 125 16.33 -9.66 -9.55
C CYS A 125 17.57 -9.59 -8.64
N GLU A 126 17.69 -8.55 -7.84
CA GLU A 126 18.78 -8.37 -6.88
C GLU A 126 18.88 -9.52 -5.87
N TRP A 127 17.72 -10.01 -5.38
CA TRP A 127 17.66 -11.18 -4.51
C TRP A 127 18.30 -12.40 -5.19
N SER A 128 17.90 -12.68 -6.42
CA SER A 128 18.37 -13.87 -7.15
C SER A 128 19.88 -13.84 -7.45
N GLU A 129 20.45 -12.66 -7.64
CA GLU A 129 21.85 -12.48 -8.01
C GLU A 129 22.78 -12.29 -6.79
N CYS A 130 22.27 -11.63 -5.75
CA CYS A 130 23.11 -11.08 -4.68
C CYS A 130 22.86 -11.69 -3.30
N VAL A 131 21.82 -12.55 -3.13
CA VAL A 131 21.57 -13.27 -1.88
C VAL A 131 21.95 -14.73 -2.03
N ALA A 132 22.84 -15.19 -1.16
CA ALA A 132 23.26 -16.59 -1.09
C ALA A 132 22.83 -17.21 0.24
N LYS A 133 22.29 -18.44 0.18
CA LYS A 133 21.97 -19.25 1.36
C LYS A 133 23.13 -20.19 1.66
N GLY A 134 23.66 -20.09 2.86
CA GLY A 134 24.77 -20.94 3.34
C GLY A 134 24.45 -21.60 4.68
N PRO A 135 25.38 -22.43 5.22
CA PRO A 135 25.20 -23.10 6.51
C PRO A 135 24.98 -22.15 7.69
N MET A 136 25.52 -20.93 7.60
CA MET A 136 25.46 -19.90 8.64
C MET A 136 24.31 -18.90 8.45
N GLY A 137 23.41 -19.11 7.47
CA GLY A 137 22.28 -18.22 7.18
C GLY A 137 22.35 -17.60 5.79
N LEU A 138 21.82 -16.38 5.66
CA LEU A 138 21.78 -15.63 4.40
C LEU A 138 22.92 -14.62 4.32
N THR A 139 23.61 -14.59 3.18
CA THR A 139 24.62 -13.56 2.87
C THR A 139 24.09 -12.68 1.77
N TYR A 140 24.11 -11.35 1.95
CA TYR A 140 23.69 -10.37 0.97
C TYR A 140 24.79 -9.34 0.70
N ARG A 141 25.12 -9.14 -0.57
CA ARG A 141 26.07 -8.12 -1.05
C ARG A 141 25.31 -7.19 -2.02
N PRO A 142 24.81 -6.01 -1.53
CA PRO A 142 24.00 -5.12 -2.35
C PRO A 142 24.79 -4.54 -3.52
N LYS A 143 24.20 -4.60 -4.71
CA LYS A 143 24.65 -3.93 -5.94
C LYS A 143 23.66 -2.88 -6.41
N ALA A 144 22.38 -3.08 -6.12
CA ALA A 144 21.32 -2.19 -6.54
C ALA A 144 21.26 -0.89 -5.70
N PRO A 145 20.59 0.15 -6.22
CA PRO A 145 20.33 1.37 -5.46
C PRO A 145 19.62 1.12 -4.12
N ARG A 146 19.82 2.02 -3.17
CA ARG A 146 19.33 1.91 -1.77
C ARG A 146 17.86 1.49 -1.66
N ALA A 147 16.96 2.00 -2.51
CA ALA A 147 15.54 1.67 -2.45
C ALA A 147 15.27 0.18 -2.72
N VAL A 148 16.02 -0.44 -3.60
CA VAL A 148 15.96 -1.86 -3.92
C VAL A 148 16.62 -2.69 -2.81
N ALA A 149 17.82 -2.29 -2.38
CA ALA A 149 18.56 -2.96 -1.33
C ALA A 149 17.78 -3.03 0.00
N LEU A 150 17.04 -1.97 0.34
CA LEU A 150 16.17 -1.98 1.53
C LEU A 150 15.04 -3.02 1.43
N ARG A 151 14.48 -3.27 0.24
CA ARG A 151 13.46 -4.31 0.04
C ARG A 151 14.03 -5.70 0.22
N VAL A 152 15.21 -5.94 -0.37
CA VAL A 152 15.94 -7.21 -0.19
C VAL A 152 16.25 -7.44 1.29
N LEU A 153 16.76 -6.42 2.00
CA LEU A 153 17.05 -6.53 3.42
C LEU A 153 15.80 -6.77 4.27
N ALA A 154 14.69 -6.10 3.96
CA ALA A 154 13.41 -6.33 4.63
C ALA A 154 12.95 -7.79 4.45
N ARG A 155 13.10 -8.34 3.25
CA ARG A 155 12.77 -9.75 2.96
C ARG A 155 13.69 -10.71 3.72
N ILE A 156 15.00 -10.43 3.78
CA ILE A 156 15.94 -11.23 4.57
C ILE A 156 15.51 -11.28 6.04
N VAL A 157 15.18 -10.12 6.63
CA VAL A 157 14.70 -10.05 8.02
C VAL A 157 13.42 -10.85 8.19
N THR A 158 12.46 -10.73 7.26
CA THR A 158 11.21 -11.51 7.31
C THR A 158 11.46 -13.01 7.23
N GLU A 159 12.42 -13.48 6.40
CA GLU A 159 12.75 -14.91 6.32
C GLU A 159 13.45 -15.44 7.58
N LEU A 160 14.18 -14.60 8.30
CA LEU A 160 14.86 -14.98 9.53
C LEU A 160 13.99 -14.87 10.79
N ASP A 161 13.10 -13.88 10.85
CA ASP A 161 12.33 -13.51 12.06
C ASP A 161 10.85 -13.92 11.96
N GLY A 162 10.38 -14.27 10.75
CA GLY A 162 9.00 -14.67 10.49
C GLY A 162 8.02 -13.51 10.31
N GLU A 163 8.39 -12.28 10.69
CA GLU A 163 7.55 -11.10 10.58
C GLU A 163 8.21 -9.96 9.77
N PRO A 164 7.42 -9.21 8.98
CA PRO A 164 7.93 -8.09 8.20
C PRO A 164 8.37 -6.94 9.14
N PRO A 165 9.60 -6.45 9.00
CA PRO A 165 10.13 -5.37 9.83
C PRO A 165 9.48 -4.02 9.46
N ARG A 166 9.47 -3.08 10.41
CA ARG A 166 9.08 -1.69 10.12
C ARG A 166 10.11 -1.03 9.21
N GLY A 167 9.65 -0.28 8.18
CA GLY A 167 10.55 0.33 7.19
C GLY A 167 11.66 1.21 7.78
N SER A 168 11.38 1.97 8.86
CA SER A 168 12.38 2.77 9.56
C SER A 168 13.45 1.92 10.27
N ALA A 169 13.13 0.71 10.71
CA ALA A 169 14.10 -0.21 11.31
C ALA A 169 15.03 -0.80 10.25
N VAL A 170 14.48 -1.17 9.08
CA VAL A 170 15.27 -1.66 7.93
C VAL A 170 16.27 -0.60 7.46
N ALA A 171 15.83 0.66 7.35
CA ALA A 171 16.71 1.75 6.93
C ALA A 171 17.88 1.96 7.92
N ARG A 172 17.59 1.98 9.23
CA ARG A 172 18.64 2.09 10.25
C ARG A 172 19.61 0.90 10.24
N LEU A 173 19.09 -0.32 10.08
CA LEU A 173 19.92 -1.52 9.96
C LEU A 173 20.84 -1.41 8.75
N PHE A 174 20.31 -1.05 7.58
CA PHE A 174 21.10 -0.88 6.35
C PHE A 174 22.22 0.14 6.54
N ASP A 175 21.91 1.31 7.07
CA ASP A 175 22.89 2.37 7.30
C ASP A 175 23.98 1.95 8.32
N SER A 176 23.60 1.19 9.35
CA SER A 176 24.56 0.66 10.33
C SER A 176 25.48 -0.43 9.76
N LEU A 177 24.99 -1.25 8.83
CA LEU A 177 25.79 -2.26 8.15
C LEU A 177 26.80 -1.63 7.20
N LEU A 178 26.41 -0.60 6.45
CA LEU A 178 27.33 0.15 5.59
C LEU A 178 28.42 0.86 6.36
N ALA A 179 28.09 1.45 7.51
CA ALA A 179 29.08 2.12 8.36
C ALA A 179 30.13 1.20 8.98
N ARG A 180 29.87 -0.11 9.01
CA ARG A 180 30.80 -1.15 9.54
C ARG A 180 31.65 -1.81 8.47
N GLN A 181 31.46 -1.51 7.19
CA GLN A 181 32.33 -2.02 6.13
C GLN A 181 33.64 -1.23 6.17
N PRO A 182 34.80 -1.91 6.36
CA PRO A 182 36.10 -1.25 6.20
C PRO A 182 36.24 -0.78 4.74
N ALA A 183 36.80 0.40 4.55
CA ALA A 183 37.09 0.97 3.25
C ALA A 183 38.05 0.09 2.45
#